data_dd37c0ce42d355f08c161fe1c16b506b
#
_entry.id   dd37c0ce42d355f08c161fe1c16b506b
#
_cell.length_a   1.000
_cell.length_b   1.000
_cell.length_c   1.000
_cell.angle_alpha   90.00
_cell.angle_beta   90.00
_cell.angle_gamma   90.00
#
_symmetry.space_group_name_H-M   'P 1'
#
loop_
_entity.id
_entity.type
_entity.pdbx_description
1 polymer ?
#
loop_
_entity_poly.entity_id
_entity_poly.type
_entity_poly.pdbx_seq_one_letter_code
_entity_poly.pdbx_strand_id
1 'polypeptide(L)'
;MTGVQTCALPIYIGVVHSSNLCTEITLNTNDSEIAVCNLGSVNLVAHLKDDGKGGKVLDHDKLRRTISVAMRMLDNVIDINYYAVKKARDSNLRHRPVGMGIMGFQDCLHLMRVPYASKEAVEFADRSMEAVCYYAYLASTELAEERGTYSSYRGSLWDRGILPQDSIALLEQERGGYVEVDRAESMDWSVVRERIRQHGMRNSNCLAIAPTATISNIVGVSACIEPTYQNLYVKSNLSGEFTVVNEWMVKDLKRLGLWDEVMISDLKYFDGNLARIDRISPELRRLYATAFEIDPVWLVECAARRQKWIDQAQSLNI
;
A
#
# COMPACT_ATOMS: atom_id res chain seq x y z
N MET A 1 4.16 4.26 -19.27
CA MET A 1 2.78 4.46 -18.76
C MET A 1 1.77 3.36 -19.14
N THR A 2 2.10 2.40 -19.98
CA THR A 2 1.17 1.35 -20.45
C THR A 2 1.04 0.14 -19.53
N GLY A 3 1.95 -0.05 -18.57
CA GLY A 3 1.89 -1.21 -17.66
C GLY A 3 0.93 -1.08 -16.47
N VAL A 4 0.67 0.13 -16.02
CA VAL A 4 -0.17 0.39 -14.84
C VAL A 4 -1.67 0.40 -15.18
N GLN A 5 -2.04 0.79 -16.39
CA GLN A 5 -3.45 0.85 -16.81
C GLN A 5 -4.09 -0.53 -17.05
N THR A 6 -3.31 -1.55 -17.28
CA THR A 6 -3.83 -2.88 -17.67
C THR A 6 -4.05 -3.82 -16.50
N CYS A 7 -3.44 -3.59 -15.34
CA CYS A 7 -3.75 -4.32 -14.11
C CYS A 7 -5.00 -3.79 -13.39
N ALA A 8 -5.39 -2.55 -13.67
CA ALA A 8 -6.66 -1.97 -13.21
C ALA A 8 -7.76 -2.17 -14.26
N LEU A 9 -8.00 -3.43 -14.65
CA LEU A 9 -9.24 -3.74 -15.34
C LEU A 9 -10.39 -3.38 -14.40
N PRO A 10 -11.38 -2.59 -14.84
CA PRO A 10 -12.47 -2.19 -13.97
C PRO A 10 -13.19 -3.44 -13.46
N ILE A 11 -13.06 -3.70 -12.16
CA ILE A 11 -13.71 -4.81 -11.48
C ILE A 11 -15.23 -4.59 -11.43
N TYR A 12 -15.69 -3.43 -11.84
CA TYR A 12 -17.09 -3.05 -11.98
C TYR A 12 -17.43 -2.68 -13.42
N ILE A 13 -18.71 -2.47 -13.70
CA ILE A 13 -19.19 -2.07 -15.03
C ILE A 13 -18.85 -0.59 -15.26
N GLY A 14 -18.00 -0.28 -16.25
CA GLY A 14 -17.64 1.08 -16.60
C GLY A 14 -16.25 1.21 -17.21
N VAL A 15 -15.83 2.45 -17.43
CA VAL A 15 -14.53 2.78 -18.03
C VAL A 15 -13.76 3.75 -17.14
N VAL A 16 -12.48 3.48 -16.93
CA VAL A 16 -11.55 4.39 -16.27
C VAL A 16 -10.97 5.35 -17.32
N HIS A 17 -11.39 6.60 -17.29
CA HIS A 17 -10.92 7.63 -18.21
C HIS A 17 -9.69 8.38 -17.70
N SER A 18 -9.57 8.51 -16.37
CA SER A 18 -8.51 9.27 -15.71
C SER A 18 -8.28 8.74 -14.29
N SER A 19 -7.17 9.12 -13.69
CA SER A 19 -6.88 8.92 -12.27
C SER A 19 -7.01 10.25 -11.50
N ASN A 20 -6.92 10.20 -10.17
CA ASN A 20 -6.80 11.39 -9.33
C ASN A 20 -5.38 11.99 -9.38
N LEU A 21 -5.17 13.11 -8.65
CA LEU A 21 -3.88 13.80 -8.59
C LEU A 21 -2.72 12.89 -8.17
N CYS A 22 -2.96 12.00 -7.21
CA CYS A 22 -1.92 11.12 -6.66
C CYS A 22 -1.83 9.76 -7.36
N THR A 23 -2.63 9.52 -8.42
CA THR A 23 -2.61 8.36 -9.33
C THR A 23 -3.04 7.00 -8.76
N GLU A 24 -3.42 6.92 -7.48
CA GLU A 24 -3.84 5.66 -6.85
C GLU A 24 -5.28 5.24 -7.18
N ILE A 25 -6.13 6.17 -7.63
CA ILE A 25 -7.55 5.93 -7.88
C ILE A 25 -7.80 5.66 -9.36
N THR A 26 -8.37 4.49 -9.66
CA THR A 26 -8.76 4.07 -11.01
C THR A 26 -10.22 3.60 -10.99
N LEU A 27 -11.14 4.57 -10.98
CA LEU A 27 -12.58 4.34 -10.93
C LEU A 27 -13.29 4.82 -12.19
N ASN A 28 -14.50 4.29 -12.42
CA ASN A 28 -15.34 4.71 -13.54
C ASN A 28 -15.72 6.19 -13.45
N THR A 29 -15.67 6.86 -14.58
CA THR A 29 -16.24 8.20 -14.77
C THR A 29 -16.98 8.26 -16.10
N ASN A 30 -18.06 9.05 -16.15
CA ASN A 30 -18.81 9.32 -17.37
C ASN A 30 -19.64 10.61 -17.19
N ASP A 31 -20.50 10.95 -18.14
CA ASP A 31 -21.32 12.16 -18.10
C ASP A 31 -22.27 12.22 -16.90
N SER A 32 -22.64 11.09 -16.32
CA SER A 32 -23.57 10.97 -15.19
C SER A 32 -22.90 10.60 -13.86
N GLU A 33 -21.63 10.19 -13.86
CA GLU A 33 -20.92 9.67 -12.70
C GLU A 33 -19.59 10.38 -12.47
N ILE A 34 -19.38 10.87 -11.26
CA ILE A 34 -18.10 11.40 -10.77
C ILE A 34 -17.57 10.41 -9.73
N ALA A 35 -16.35 9.93 -9.96
CA ALA A 35 -15.72 8.99 -9.05
C ALA A 35 -15.41 9.62 -7.70
N VAL A 36 -15.71 8.90 -6.62
CA VAL A 36 -15.33 9.22 -5.25
C VAL A 36 -14.76 7.95 -4.61
N CYS A 37 -13.60 8.06 -3.96
CA CYS A 37 -13.02 6.97 -3.20
C CYS A 37 -12.73 7.40 -1.77
N ASN A 38 -13.18 6.61 -0.80
CA ASN A 38 -12.85 6.79 0.61
C ASN A 38 -11.59 5.99 0.91
N LEU A 39 -10.54 6.68 1.37
CA LEU A 39 -9.21 6.11 1.57
C LEU A 39 -8.90 5.83 3.04
N GLY A 40 -8.21 4.74 3.29
CA GLY A 40 -7.62 4.40 4.57
C GLY A 40 -6.29 3.68 4.37
N SER A 41 -5.36 3.80 5.31
CA SER A 41 -4.07 3.12 5.21
C SER A 41 -3.69 2.45 6.52
N VAL A 42 -3.33 1.18 6.44
CA VAL A 42 -2.89 0.37 7.58
C VAL A 42 -1.45 0.71 7.93
N ASN A 43 -1.20 1.01 9.20
CA ASN A 43 0.16 1.08 9.74
C ASN A 43 0.76 -0.32 9.85
N LEU A 44 1.57 -0.74 8.89
CA LEU A 44 2.17 -2.06 8.87
C LEU A 44 3.09 -2.31 10.07
N VAL A 45 3.78 -1.28 10.57
CA VAL A 45 4.70 -1.41 11.72
C VAL A 45 3.97 -1.94 12.95
N ALA A 46 2.76 -1.45 13.19
CA ALA A 46 1.92 -1.92 14.30
C ALA A 46 1.45 -3.38 14.14
N HIS A 47 1.64 -3.98 12.97
CA HIS A 47 1.22 -5.35 12.64
C HIS A 47 2.42 -6.29 12.45
N LEU A 48 3.60 -5.92 12.93
CA LEU A 48 4.73 -6.83 13.09
C LEU A 48 4.73 -7.44 14.48
N LYS A 49 5.14 -8.70 14.57
CA LYS A 49 5.41 -9.42 15.84
C LYS A 49 6.77 -10.11 15.78
N ASP A 50 7.28 -10.48 16.95
CA ASP A 50 8.50 -11.30 17.02
C ASP A 50 8.25 -12.69 16.43
N ASP A 51 9.23 -13.18 15.67
CA ASP A 51 9.20 -14.52 15.07
C ASP A 51 9.68 -15.63 16.04
N GLY A 52 10.08 -15.25 17.25
CA GLY A 52 10.67 -16.13 18.25
C GLY A 52 12.14 -16.50 17.99
N LYS A 53 12.75 -15.99 16.91
CA LYS A 53 14.13 -16.22 16.53
C LYS A 53 14.98 -14.94 16.52
N GLY A 54 14.40 -13.84 16.99
CA GLY A 54 15.03 -12.52 17.03
C GLY A 54 14.75 -11.65 15.80
N GLY A 55 13.91 -12.11 14.90
CA GLY A 55 13.38 -11.37 13.75
C GLY A 55 11.96 -10.87 13.94
N LYS A 56 11.44 -10.16 12.92
CA LYS A 56 10.05 -9.68 12.87
C LYS A 56 9.32 -10.30 11.69
N VAL A 57 8.05 -10.62 11.90
CA VAL A 57 7.14 -11.15 10.88
C VAL A 57 5.79 -10.46 10.98
N LEU A 58 5.00 -10.54 9.92
CA LEU A 58 3.65 -9.99 9.89
C LEU A 58 2.72 -10.75 10.85
N ASP A 59 1.99 -10.04 11.69
CA ASP A 59 0.95 -10.58 12.56
C ASP A 59 -0.38 -10.66 11.80
N HIS A 60 -0.62 -11.77 11.16
CA HIS A 60 -1.82 -12.01 10.36
C HIS A 60 -3.12 -11.88 11.15
N ASP A 61 -3.16 -12.34 12.39
CA ASP A 61 -4.38 -12.27 13.23
C ASP A 61 -4.73 -10.83 13.60
N LYS A 62 -3.73 -10.04 13.97
CA LYS A 62 -3.92 -8.61 14.25
C LYS A 62 -4.29 -7.85 12.98
N LEU A 63 -3.61 -8.12 11.88
CA LEU A 63 -3.86 -7.49 10.59
C LEU A 63 -5.29 -7.75 10.12
N ARG A 64 -5.76 -9.01 10.17
CA ARG A 64 -7.13 -9.39 9.82
C ARG A 64 -8.16 -8.58 10.61
N ARG A 65 -8.01 -8.53 11.95
CA ARG A 65 -8.94 -7.76 12.79
C ARG A 65 -8.97 -6.28 12.46
N THR A 66 -7.80 -5.68 12.27
CA THR A 66 -7.68 -4.26 11.92
C THR A 66 -8.34 -3.97 10.58
N ILE A 67 -8.07 -4.79 9.55
CA ILE A 67 -8.62 -4.60 8.21
C ILE A 67 -10.13 -4.78 8.21
N SER A 68 -10.67 -5.78 8.91
CA SER A 68 -12.12 -5.99 9.00
C SER A 68 -12.83 -4.76 9.58
N VAL A 69 -12.29 -4.17 10.65
CA VAL A 69 -12.83 -2.93 11.24
C VAL A 69 -12.68 -1.74 10.28
N ALA A 70 -11.52 -1.58 9.67
CA ALA A 70 -11.24 -0.46 8.77
C ALA A 70 -12.11 -0.50 7.51
N MET A 71 -12.31 -1.67 6.91
CA MET A 71 -13.21 -1.86 5.77
C MET A 71 -14.65 -1.47 6.12
N ARG A 72 -15.13 -1.89 7.31
CA ARG A 72 -16.45 -1.48 7.83
C ARG A 72 -16.55 0.02 8.03
N MET A 73 -15.51 0.66 8.57
CA MET A 73 -15.48 2.12 8.74
C MET A 73 -15.56 2.84 7.39
N LEU A 74 -14.78 2.40 6.40
CA LEU A 74 -14.79 2.97 5.05
C LEU A 74 -16.14 2.78 4.35
N ASP A 75 -16.77 1.60 4.48
CA ASP A 75 -18.12 1.36 3.94
C ASP A 75 -19.16 2.27 4.61
N ASN A 76 -19.08 2.47 5.93
CA ASN A 76 -19.98 3.37 6.65
C ASN A 76 -19.83 4.84 6.21
N VAL A 77 -18.59 5.28 5.94
CA VAL A 77 -18.34 6.66 5.46
C VAL A 77 -19.09 6.94 4.16
N ILE A 78 -19.23 5.96 3.26
CA ILE A 78 -19.99 6.13 2.01
C ILE A 78 -21.44 6.58 2.29
N ASP A 79 -22.06 6.05 3.34
CA ASP A 79 -23.47 6.34 3.67
C ASP A 79 -23.64 7.68 4.40
N ILE A 80 -22.68 8.06 5.26
CA ILE A 80 -22.78 9.26 6.11
C ILE A 80 -22.08 10.49 5.54
N ASN A 81 -21.34 10.34 4.42
CA ASN A 81 -20.57 11.42 3.81
C ASN A 81 -21.48 12.50 3.22
N TYR A 82 -21.02 13.75 3.28
CA TYR A 82 -21.65 14.86 2.56
C TYR A 82 -21.11 14.94 1.13
N TYR A 83 -22.01 14.87 0.15
CA TYR A 83 -21.69 14.98 -1.25
C TYR A 83 -22.14 16.31 -1.82
N ALA A 84 -21.21 17.17 -2.19
CA ALA A 84 -21.51 18.48 -2.77
C ALA A 84 -22.21 18.39 -4.14
N VAL A 85 -22.02 17.27 -4.86
CA VAL A 85 -22.55 17.06 -6.21
C VAL A 85 -23.33 15.76 -6.29
N LYS A 86 -24.55 15.81 -6.84
CA LYS A 86 -25.43 14.63 -6.97
C LYS A 86 -24.78 13.47 -7.72
N LYS A 87 -24.09 13.74 -8.84
CA LYS A 87 -23.39 12.72 -9.63
C LYS A 87 -22.33 11.95 -8.84
N ALA A 88 -21.64 12.62 -7.91
CA ALA A 88 -20.67 12.00 -7.02
C ALA A 88 -21.34 11.08 -5.99
N ARG A 89 -22.46 11.57 -5.39
CA ARG A 89 -23.26 10.78 -4.46
C ARG A 89 -23.82 9.52 -5.10
N ASP A 90 -24.45 9.68 -6.25
CA ASP A 90 -25.13 8.58 -6.95
C ASP A 90 -24.10 7.50 -7.38
N SER A 91 -22.95 7.92 -7.91
CA SER A 91 -21.83 7.03 -8.26
C SER A 91 -21.31 6.29 -7.02
N ASN A 92 -21.01 7.01 -5.93
CA ASN A 92 -20.39 6.40 -4.75
C ASN A 92 -21.34 5.42 -4.05
N LEU A 93 -22.64 5.75 -3.92
CA LEU A 93 -23.64 4.84 -3.36
C LEU A 93 -23.92 3.62 -4.26
N ARG A 94 -23.83 3.79 -5.59
CA ARG A 94 -24.06 2.72 -6.55
C ARG A 94 -22.92 1.69 -6.56
N HIS A 95 -21.68 2.16 -6.55
CA HIS A 95 -20.48 1.32 -6.71
C HIS A 95 -19.80 0.98 -5.39
N ARG A 96 -19.94 1.81 -4.37
CA ARG A 96 -19.35 1.67 -3.03
C ARG A 96 -17.83 1.39 -3.06
N PRO A 97 -17.01 2.11 -3.84
CA PRO A 97 -15.58 1.90 -3.85
C PRO A 97 -14.92 2.42 -2.58
N VAL A 98 -13.95 1.69 -2.08
CA VAL A 98 -13.04 2.10 -1.02
C VAL A 98 -11.59 1.84 -1.45
N GLY A 99 -10.64 2.50 -0.82
CA GLY A 99 -9.21 2.33 -1.10
C GLY A 99 -8.44 2.09 0.19
N MET A 100 -8.28 0.83 0.56
CA MET A 100 -7.41 0.42 1.65
C MET A 100 -5.97 0.34 1.15
N GLY A 101 -5.06 1.11 1.74
CA GLY A 101 -3.64 1.08 1.46
C GLY A 101 -2.81 0.73 2.70
N ILE A 102 -1.52 1.01 2.62
CA ILE A 102 -0.53 0.75 3.66
C ILE A 102 0.37 1.97 3.87
N MET A 103 0.96 2.09 5.06
CA MET A 103 2.02 3.03 5.41
C MET A 103 3.03 2.38 6.35
N GLY A 104 4.23 2.94 6.46
CA GLY A 104 5.30 2.39 7.30
C GLY A 104 6.03 1.20 6.67
N PHE A 105 6.00 1.05 5.35
CA PHE A 105 6.69 -0.05 4.67
C PHE A 105 8.20 -0.02 4.93
N GLN A 106 8.83 1.15 4.77
CA GLN A 106 10.27 1.30 5.03
C GLN A 106 10.64 1.01 6.50
N ASP A 107 9.79 1.44 7.45
CA ASP A 107 10.03 1.13 8.87
C ASP A 107 9.96 -0.37 9.16
N CYS A 108 9.05 -1.09 8.48
CA CYS A 108 9.03 -2.55 8.58
C CYS A 108 10.34 -3.16 8.10
N LEU A 109 10.88 -2.68 6.98
CA LEU A 109 12.17 -3.14 6.45
C LEU A 109 13.31 -2.86 7.43
N HIS A 110 13.36 -1.67 8.05
CA HIS A 110 14.33 -1.36 9.09
C HIS A 110 14.24 -2.32 10.28
N LEU A 111 13.02 -2.59 10.77
CA LEU A 111 12.77 -3.53 11.87
C LEU A 111 13.14 -4.98 11.53
N MET A 112 12.92 -5.38 10.28
CA MET A 112 13.27 -6.71 9.77
C MET A 112 14.73 -6.83 9.36
N ARG A 113 15.51 -5.75 9.43
CA ARG A 113 16.92 -5.67 8.99
C ARG A 113 17.10 -5.96 7.50
N VAL A 114 16.15 -5.54 6.68
CA VAL A 114 16.11 -5.75 5.24
C VAL A 114 16.41 -4.43 4.53
N PRO A 115 17.48 -4.32 3.71
CA PRO A 115 17.68 -3.15 2.86
C PRO A 115 16.57 -3.01 1.83
N TYR A 116 16.16 -1.78 1.52
CA TYR A 116 15.12 -1.54 0.51
C TYR A 116 15.54 -2.08 -0.87
N ALA A 117 16.80 -1.85 -1.25
CA ALA A 117 17.40 -2.38 -2.48
C ALA A 117 17.78 -3.86 -2.33
N SER A 118 16.78 -4.74 -2.19
CA SER A 118 17.01 -6.17 -2.04
C SER A 118 15.81 -7.00 -2.53
N LYS A 119 16.06 -8.26 -2.85
CA LYS A 119 15.01 -9.22 -3.22
C LYS A 119 14.06 -9.51 -2.05
N GLU A 120 14.58 -9.49 -0.83
CA GLU A 120 13.83 -9.69 0.40
C GLU A 120 12.80 -8.55 0.61
N ALA A 121 13.15 -7.31 0.25
CA ALA A 121 12.21 -6.19 0.27
C ALA A 121 11.10 -6.36 -0.78
N VAL A 122 11.43 -6.81 -1.98
CA VAL A 122 10.45 -7.12 -3.04
C VAL A 122 9.51 -8.25 -2.58
N GLU A 123 10.05 -9.28 -1.94
CA GLU A 123 9.25 -10.39 -1.40
C GLU A 123 8.34 -9.92 -0.26
N PHE A 124 8.83 -9.09 0.65
CA PHE A 124 7.99 -8.50 1.70
C PHE A 124 6.91 -7.58 1.12
N ALA A 125 7.21 -6.82 0.05
CA ALA A 125 6.23 -6.02 -0.66
C ALA A 125 5.09 -6.88 -1.23
N ASP A 126 5.41 -8.01 -1.81
CA ASP A 126 4.46 -8.99 -2.32
C ASP A 126 3.59 -9.56 -1.18
N ARG A 127 4.22 -10.19 -0.18
CA ARG A 127 3.54 -10.91 0.91
C ARG A 127 2.68 -10.01 1.79
N SER A 128 3.18 -8.82 2.12
CA SER A 128 2.41 -7.89 2.94
C SER A 128 1.17 -7.38 2.22
N MET A 129 1.28 -7.10 0.92
CA MET A 129 0.13 -6.64 0.14
C MET A 129 -0.85 -7.78 -0.17
N GLU A 130 -0.38 -8.99 -0.40
CA GLU A 130 -1.22 -10.19 -0.50
C GLU A 130 -2.11 -10.33 0.74
N ALA A 131 -1.52 -10.24 1.93
CA ALA A 131 -2.25 -10.36 3.18
C ALA A 131 -3.30 -9.24 3.36
N VAL A 132 -2.96 -8.00 3.03
CA VAL A 132 -3.89 -6.87 3.08
C VAL A 132 -5.05 -7.09 2.11
N CYS A 133 -4.77 -7.50 0.88
CA CYS A 133 -5.74 -7.82 -0.16
C CYS A 133 -6.69 -8.93 0.29
N TYR A 134 -6.14 -10.03 0.74
CA TYR A 134 -6.89 -11.20 1.20
C TYR A 134 -7.89 -10.84 2.30
N TYR A 135 -7.43 -10.12 3.34
CA TYR A 135 -8.31 -9.73 4.45
C TYR A 135 -9.30 -8.64 4.08
N ALA A 136 -8.96 -7.73 3.18
CA ALA A 136 -9.90 -6.72 2.68
C ALA A 136 -11.04 -7.33 1.88
N TYR A 137 -10.74 -8.31 1.02
CA TYR A 137 -11.78 -9.02 0.27
C TYR A 137 -12.66 -9.89 1.17
N LEU A 138 -12.08 -10.61 2.12
CA LEU A 138 -12.88 -11.32 3.13
C LEU A 138 -13.81 -10.37 3.86
N ALA A 139 -13.32 -9.22 4.34
CA ALA A 139 -14.13 -8.22 5.03
C ALA A 139 -15.26 -7.67 4.15
N SER A 140 -14.98 -7.43 2.86
CA SER A 140 -16.01 -6.98 1.92
C SER A 140 -17.09 -8.06 1.66
N THR A 141 -16.72 -9.35 1.63
CA THR A 141 -17.70 -10.44 1.55
C THR A 141 -18.53 -10.58 2.83
N GLU A 142 -17.93 -10.39 4.01
CA GLU A 142 -18.62 -10.38 5.29
C GLU A 142 -19.64 -9.22 5.36
N LEU A 143 -19.27 -8.05 4.86
CA LEU A 143 -20.18 -6.91 4.73
C LEU A 143 -21.28 -7.14 3.69
N ALA A 144 -20.99 -7.86 2.60
CA ALA A 144 -21.99 -8.23 1.60
C ALA A 144 -23.02 -9.24 2.18
N GLU A 145 -22.58 -10.19 2.97
CA GLU A 145 -23.46 -11.12 3.70
C GLU A 145 -24.40 -10.36 4.66
N GLU A 146 -23.88 -9.36 5.38
CA GLU A 146 -24.64 -8.57 6.34
C GLU A 146 -25.58 -7.53 5.69
N ARG A 147 -25.17 -6.87 4.59
CA ARG A 147 -25.79 -5.66 4.05
C ARG A 147 -26.17 -5.73 2.58
N GLY A 148 -25.89 -6.85 1.94
CA GLY A 148 -26.04 -7.01 0.49
C GLY A 148 -24.87 -6.45 -0.32
N THR A 149 -24.82 -6.84 -1.58
CA THR A 149 -23.81 -6.39 -2.54
C THR A 149 -23.99 -4.91 -2.92
N TYR A 150 -22.97 -4.30 -3.53
CA TYR A 150 -23.12 -2.99 -4.15
C TYR A 150 -24.05 -3.10 -5.39
N SER A 151 -24.76 -1.99 -5.71
CA SER A 151 -25.88 -2.03 -6.68
C SER A 151 -25.49 -2.44 -8.10
N SER A 152 -24.26 -2.16 -8.52
CA SER A 152 -23.72 -2.52 -9.84
C SER A 152 -22.90 -3.84 -9.85
N TYR A 153 -23.10 -4.70 -8.86
CA TYR A 153 -22.35 -5.96 -8.74
C TYR A 153 -22.58 -6.92 -9.90
N ARG A 154 -23.84 -7.06 -10.35
CA ARG A 154 -24.22 -7.98 -11.42
C ARG A 154 -23.54 -7.65 -12.75
N GLY A 155 -22.89 -8.63 -13.34
CA GLY A 155 -22.11 -8.51 -14.57
C GLY A 155 -20.68 -8.00 -14.37
N SER A 156 -20.28 -7.63 -13.14
CA SER A 156 -18.90 -7.24 -12.82
C SER A 156 -17.94 -8.43 -12.92
N LEU A 157 -16.63 -8.15 -12.87
CA LEU A 157 -15.63 -9.23 -12.81
C LEU A 157 -15.79 -10.09 -11.55
N TRP A 158 -16.19 -9.47 -10.42
CA TRP A 158 -16.52 -10.21 -9.19
C TRP A 158 -17.67 -11.21 -9.38
N ASP A 159 -18.77 -10.78 -10.03
CA ASP A 159 -19.91 -11.67 -10.33
C ASP A 159 -19.53 -12.82 -11.27
N ARG A 160 -18.49 -12.61 -12.09
CA ARG A 160 -17.92 -13.61 -13.00
C ARG A 160 -16.82 -14.46 -12.35
N GLY A 161 -16.49 -14.23 -11.07
CA GLY A 161 -15.46 -14.95 -10.34
C GLY A 161 -14.02 -14.60 -10.71
N ILE A 162 -13.80 -13.44 -11.34
CA ILE A 162 -12.50 -12.96 -11.79
C ILE A 162 -11.96 -11.98 -10.74
N LEU A 163 -10.87 -12.33 -10.09
CA LEU A 163 -10.15 -11.51 -9.11
C LEU A 163 -9.05 -10.68 -9.81
N PRO A 164 -8.47 -9.65 -9.16
CA PRO A 164 -7.40 -8.85 -9.75
C PRO A 164 -6.22 -9.68 -10.27
N GLN A 165 -5.75 -10.67 -9.51
CA GLN A 165 -4.66 -11.56 -9.95
C GLN A 165 -5.02 -12.38 -11.19
N ASP A 166 -6.29 -12.71 -11.41
CA ASP A 166 -6.74 -13.43 -12.61
C ASP A 166 -6.68 -12.53 -13.86
N SER A 167 -6.74 -11.20 -13.68
CA SER A 167 -6.65 -10.23 -14.76
C SER A 167 -5.31 -10.28 -15.50
N ILE A 168 -4.27 -10.84 -14.88
CA ILE A 168 -2.96 -11.06 -15.52
C ILE A 168 -3.10 -12.01 -16.73
N ALA A 169 -3.94 -13.03 -16.62
CA ALA A 169 -4.20 -13.96 -17.72
C ALA A 169 -4.96 -13.29 -18.88
N LEU A 170 -5.91 -12.38 -18.57
CA LEU A 170 -6.60 -11.58 -19.58
C LEU A 170 -5.61 -10.65 -20.29
N LEU A 171 -4.73 -9.98 -19.53
CA LEU A 171 -3.69 -9.12 -20.08
C LEU A 171 -2.72 -9.88 -20.99
N GLU A 172 -2.32 -11.09 -20.58
CA GLU A 172 -1.47 -11.96 -21.38
C GLU A 172 -2.11 -12.30 -22.73
N GLN A 173 -3.39 -12.65 -22.70
CA GLN A 173 -4.16 -12.93 -23.92
C GLN A 173 -4.23 -11.70 -24.86
N GLU A 174 -4.53 -10.52 -24.30
CA GLU A 174 -4.61 -9.27 -25.08
C GLU A 174 -3.27 -8.85 -25.67
N ARG A 175 -2.15 -9.18 -25.01
CA ARG A 175 -0.77 -8.88 -25.46
C ARG A 175 -0.16 -10.00 -26.31
N GLY A 176 -0.93 -10.97 -26.76
CA GLY A 176 -0.42 -12.07 -27.58
C GLY A 176 0.56 -13.01 -26.87
N GLY A 177 0.42 -13.16 -25.56
CA GLY A 177 1.23 -14.06 -24.74
C GLY A 177 2.44 -13.42 -24.06
N TYR A 178 2.68 -12.12 -24.26
CA TYR A 178 3.83 -11.43 -23.66
C TYR A 178 3.44 -10.70 -22.36
N VAL A 179 3.53 -11.41 -21.24
CA VAL A 179 3.42 -10.83 -19.89
C VAL A 179 4.41 -11.51 -18.95
N GLU A 180 5.36 -10.72 -18.46
CA GLU A 180 6.36 -11.17 -17.49
C GLU A 180 6.00 -10.61 -16.10
N VAL A 181 5.08 -11.28 -15.39
CA VAL A 181 4.60 -10.91 -14.05
C VAL A 181 4.64 -12.13 -13.13
N ASP A 182 5.13 -11.95 -11.92
CA ASP A 182 5.08 -12.98 -10.89
C ASP A 182 3.62 -13.30 -10.51
N ARG A 183 3.26 -14.59 -10.49
CA ARG A 183 1.90 -15.09 -10.20
C ARG A 183 1.83 -15.90 -8.91
N ALA A 184 2.92 -15.91 -8.10
CA ALA A 184 2.95 -16.68 -6.88
C ALA A 184 1.92 -16.16 -5.86
N GLU A 185 1.23 -17.09 -5.23
CA GLU A 185 0.27 -16.87 -4.14
C GLU A 185 0.77 -17.63 -2.91
N SER A 186 0.54 -17.07 -1.71
CA SER A 186 0.94 -17.71 -0.44
C SER A 186 -0.22 -18.02 0.47
N MET A 187 -1.38 -17.40 0.22
CA MET A 187 -2.60 -17.60 1.00
C MET A 187 -3.58 -18.52 0.27
N ASP A 188 -4.52 -19.10 1.01
CA ASP A 188 -5.57 -19.95 0.42
C ASP A 188 -6.70 -19.10 -0.19
N TRP A 189 -6.54 -18.72 -1.44
CA TRP A 189 -7.50 -17.92 -2.19
C TRP A 189 -8.82 -18.65 -2.48
N SER A 190 -8.87 -19.97 -2.32
CA SER A 190 -10.12 -20.73 -2.49
C SER A 190 -11.19 -20.26 -1.50
N VAL A 191 -10.82 -19.90 -0.29
CA VAL A 191 -11.72 -19.35 0.73
C VAL A 191 -12.36 -18.03 0.27
N VAL A 192 -11.57 -17.10 -0.26
CA VAL A 192 -12.09 -15.82 -0.77
C VAL A 192 -13.03 -16.04 -1.96
N ARG A 193 -12.64 -16.88 -2.91
CA ARG A 193 -13.45 -17.22 -4.08
C ARG A 193 -14.79 -17.81 -3.69
N GLU A 194 -14.81 -18.74 -2.74
CA GLU A 194 -16.04 -19.35 -2.26
C GLU A 194 -16.95 -18.32 -1.55
N ARG A 195 -16.37 -17.45 -0.72
CA ARG A 195 -17.12 -16.37 -0.07
C ARG A 195 -17.74 -15.40 -1.10
N ILE A 196 -17.00 -15.02 -2.15
CA ILE A 196 -17.51 -14.16 -3.22
C ILE A 196 -18.65 -14.88 -3.97
N ARG A 197 -18.52 -16.17 -4.25
CA ARG A 197 -19.56 -16.97 -4.91
C ARG A 197 -20.85 -17.02 -4.09
N GLN A 198 -20.76 -17.12 -2.77
CA GLN A 198 -21.91 -17.23 -1.86
C GLN A 198 -22.57 -15.88 -1.58
N HIS A 199 -21.81 -14.84 -1.33
CA HIS A 199 -22.29 -13.56 -0.78
C HIS A 199 -22.06 -12.37 -1.71
N GLY A 200 -21.17 -12.50 -2.70
CA GLY A 200 -20.71 -11.39 -3.53
C GLY A 200 -19.76 -10.45 -2.77
N MET A 201 -19.65 -9.23 -3.28
CA MET A 201 -18.82 -8.15 -2.70
C MET A 201 -19.70 -6.96 -2.29
N ARG A 202 -19.40 -6.35 -1.14
CA ARG A 202 -20.03 -5.09 -0.69
C ARG A 202 -19.48 -3.87 -1.42
N ASN A 203 -18.21 -3.91 -1.81
CA ASN A 203 -17.47 -2.81 -2.41
C ASN A 203 -17.00 -3.20 -3.81
N SER A 204 -17.13 -2.29 -4.78
CA SER A 204 -16.66 -2.54 -6.16
C SER A 204 -15.14 -2.63 -6.23
N ASN A 205 -14.46 -1.81 -5.42
CA ASN A 205 -13.01 -1.79 -5.26
C ASN A 205 -12.70 -1.69 -3.76
N CYS A 206 -11.60 -2.30 -3.33
CA CYS A 206 -11.21 -2.38 -1.94
C CYS A 206 -9.84 -1.75 -1.68
N LEU A 207 -8.95 -1.69 -2.65
CA LEU A 207 -7.52 -1.44 -2.46
C LEU A 207 -7.01 -0.30 -3.33
N ALA A 208 -6.30 0.64 -2.69
CA ALA A 208 -5.53 1.69 -3.35
C ALA A 208 -4.42 2.15 -2.39
N ILE A 209 -3.21 2.36 -2.88
CA ILE A 209 -2.11 2.85 -2.05
C ILE A 209 -1.96 4.36 -2.25
N ALA A 210 -2.45 5.13 -1.28
CA ALA A 210 -2.33 6.58 -1.25
C ALA A 210 -0.98 7.04 -0.67
N PRO A 211 -0.52 8.28 -0.93
CA PRO A 211 0.77 8.79 -0.47
C PRO A 211 0.94 8.87 1.05
N THR A 212 -0.14 8.94 1.81
CA THR A 212 -0.20 9.03 3.28
C THR A 212 0.63 10.16 3.93
N ALA A 213 0.94 11.21 3.19
CA ALA A 213 1.86 12.26 3.60
C ALA A 213 1.51 12.95 4.94
N THR A 214 0.21 13.05 5.27
CA THR A 214 -0.25 13.65 6.54
C THR A 214 -0.46 12.59 7.62
N ILE A 215 -1.18 11.51 7.31
CA ILE A 215 -1.54 10.51 8.33
C ILE A 215 -0.33 9.73 8.85
N SER A 216 0.68 9.50 8.01
CA SER A 216 1.93 8.87 8.44
C SER A 216 2.68 9.71 9.48
N ASN A 217 2.71 11.04 9.33
CA ASN A 217 3.29 11.94 10.33
C ASN A 217 2.52 11.93 11.65
N ILE A 218 1.18 11.86 11.60
CA ILE A 218 0.33 11.77 12.82
C ILE A 218 0.61 10.47 13.57
N VAL A 219 0.80 9.38 12.84
CA VAL A 219 1.02 8.05 13.41
C VAL A 219 2.50 7.81 13.77
N GLY A 220 3.42 8.60 13.20
CA GLY A 220 4.86 8.49 13.45
C GLY A 220 5.53 7.32 12.71
N VAL A 221 5.19 7.13 11.43
CA VAL A 221 5.81 6.12 10.56
C VAL A 221 6.19 6.72 9.21
N SER A 222 6.99 6.00 8.44
CA SER A 222 7.32 6.38 7.06
C SER A 222 6.06 6.42 6.19
N ALA A 223 6.02 7.38 5.26
CA ALA A 223 4.89 7.52 4.36
C ALA A 223 4.83 6.37 3.35
N CYS A 224 3.62 5.88 3.10
CA CYS A 224 3.28 5.00 2.00
C CYS A 224 4.22 3.76 1.90
N ILE A 225 4.81 3.58 0.73
CA ILE A 225 5.64 2.44 0.32
C ILE A 225 7.05 2.88 -0.10
N GLU A 226 7.36 4.14 0.05
CA GLU A 226 8.59 4.75 -0.45
C GLU A 226 9.76 4.57 0.52
N PRO A 227 11.01 4.59 0.03
CA PRO A 227 12.18 4.60 0.88
C PRO A 227 12.29 5.92 1.65
N THR A 228 13.04 5.90 2.74
CA THR A 228 13.32 7.10 3.52
C THR A 228 13.95 8.18 2.64
N TYR A 229 13.34 9.36 2.63
CA TYR A 229 13.83 10.50 1.86
C TYR A 229 15.21 10.96 2.34
N GLN A 230 15.34 11.25 3.65
CA GLN A 230 16.59 11.59 4.32
C GLN A 230 16.58 11.03 5.74
N ASN A 231 17.76 10.64 6.26
CA ASN A 231 17.89 10.15 7.64
C ASN A 231 17.93 11.28 8.68
N LEU A 232 18.25 12.51 8.25
CA LEU A 232 18.24 13.71 9.07
C LEU A 232 17.84 14.90 8.20
N TYR A 233 16.80 15.63 8.58
CA TYR A 233 16.37 16.85 7.88
C TYR A 233 15.60 17.80 8.80
N VAL A 234 15.43 19.04 8.36
CA VAL A 234 14.59 20.02 9.05
C VAL A 234 13.26 20.14 8.32
N LYS A 235 12.18 19.93 9.05
CA LYS A 235 10.82 20.15 8.57
C LYS A 235 10.33 21.50 9.08
N SER A 236 10.05 22.43 8.17
CA SER A 236 9.49 23.74 8.47
C SER A 236 8.01 23.80 8.18
N ASN A 237 7.22 24.35 9.08
CA ASN A 237 5.80 24.65 8.90
C ASN A 237 5.41 25.96 9.65
N LEU A 238 4.13 26.32 9.64
CA LEU A 238 3.62 27.53 10.31
C LEU A 238 3.89 27.54 11.83
N SER A 239 4.09 26.39 12.46
CA SER A 239 4.36 26.26 13.90
C SER A 239 5.85 26.29 14.26
N GLY A 240 6.74 26.29 13.27
CA GLY A 240 8.20 26.34 13.47
C GLY A 240 8.99 25.33 12.66
N GLU A 241 10.25 25.17 13.04
CA GLU A 241 11.19 24.23 12.45
C GLU A 241 11.42 23.04 13.39
N PHE A 242 11.36 21.84 12.83
CA PHE A 242 11.50 20.60 13.57
C PHE A 242 12.58 19.73 12.93
N THR A 243 13.60 19.37 13.71
CA THR A 243 14.58 18.39 13.26
C THR A 243 13.98 17.00 13.33
N VAL A 244 13.94 16.32 12.19
CA VAL A 244 13.49 14.94 12.04
C VAL A 244 14.70 14.05 11.80
N VAL A 245 14.78 12.97 12.54
CA VAL A 245 15.86 11.99 12.41
C VAL A 245 15.25 10.58 12.29
N ASN A 246 15.90 9.71 11.53
CA ASN A 246 15.51 8.31 11.45
C ASN A 246 15.79 7.62 12.79
N GLU A 247 14.73 7.36 13.55
CA GLU A 247 14.83 6.78 14.89
C GLU A 247 15.44 5.38 14.90
N TRP A 248 15.21 4.59 13.88
CA TRP A 248 15.76 3.22 13.76
C TRP A 248 17.28 3.28 13.63
N MET A 249 17.77 4.17 12.79
CA MET A 249 19.20 4.45 12.64
C MET A 249 19.83 4.90 13.97
N VAL A 250 19.20 5.85 14.65
CA VAL A 250 19.70 6.34 15.94
C VAL A 250 19.75 5.25 17.00
N LYS A 251 18.70 4.41 17.07
CA LYS A 251 18.67 3.25 17.99
C LYS A 251 19.82 2.28 17.71
N ASP A 252 20.11 1.99 16.44
CA ASP A 252 21.22 1.13 16.05
C ASP A 252 22.58 1.75 16.38
N LEU A 253 22.79 3.01 16.04
CA LEU A 253 24.02 3.71 16.33
C LEU A 253 24.30 3.79 17.85
N LYS A 254 23.26 4.01 18.66
CA LYS A 254 23.37 3.96 20.13
C LYS A 254 23.75 2.57 20.63
N ARG A 255 23.09 1.54 20.14
CA ARG A 255 23.38 0.13 20.49
C ARG A 255 24.81 -0.28 20.16
N LEU A 256 25.37 0.28 19.09
CA LEU A 256 26.75 0.02 18.65
C LEU A 256 27.80 0.94 19.30
N GLY A 257 27.39 1.87 20.16
CA GLY A 257 28.31 2.86 20.77
C GLY A 257 28.86 3.89 19.76
N LEU A 258 28.17 4.08 18.63
CA LEU A 258 28.58 5.01 17.58
C LEU A 258 27.85 6.36 17.64
N TRP A 259 26.90 6.53 18.54
CA TRP A 259 26.12 7.76 18.70
C TRP A 259 26.87 8.74 19.63
N ASP A 260 27.74 9.55 19.06
CA ASP A 260 28.53 10.56 19.73
C ASP A 260 28.51 11.93 18.97
N GLU A 261 29.17 12.94 19.48
CA GLU A 261 29.19 14.27 18.87
C GLU A 261 29.79 14.28 17.46
N VAL A 262 30.78 13.42 17.21
CA VAL A 262 31.39 13.26 15.88
C VAL A 262 30.40 12.71 14.91
N MET A 263 29.67 11.64 15.28
CA MET A 263 28.62 11.06 14.44
C MET A 263 27.50 12.07 14.13
N ILE A 264 27.09 12.86 15.11
CA ILE A 264 26.08 13.90 14.91
C ILE A 264 26.59 14.98 13.95
N SER A 265 27.86 15.34 14.05
CA SER A 265 28.52 16.30 13.14
C SER A 265 28.58 15.73 11.71
N ASP A 266 29.01 14.49 11.56
CA ASP A 266 29.06 13.81 10.27
C ASP A 266 27.68 13.70 9.61
N LEU A 267 26.66 13.31 10.38
CA LEU A 267 25.29 13.24 9.88
C LEU A 267 24.76 14.60 9.40
N LYS A 268 25.09 15.68 10.11
CA LYS A 268 24.74 17.05 9.67
C LYS A 268 25.52 17.45 8.42
N TYR A 269 26.80 17.14 8.35
CA TYR A 269 27.66 17.50 7.22
C TYR A 269 27.26 16.76 5.92
N PHE A 270 26.82 15.50 6.04
CA PHE A 270 26.39 14.67 4.91
C PHE A 270 24.87 14.59 4.73
N ASP A 271 24.09 15.50 5.32
CA ASP A 271 22.62 15.55 5.21
C ASP A 271 21.94 14.22 5.55
N GLY A 272 22.46 13.51 6.54
CA GLY A 272 21.95 12.19 6.95
C GLY A 272 22.33 11.03 6.04
N ASN A 273 23.17 11.26 5.03
CA ASN A 273 23.69 10.21 4.16
C ASN A 273 24.83 9.45 4.86
N LEU A 274 24.68 8.12 4.98
CA LEU A 274 25.64 7.26 5.67
C LEU A 274 26.77 6.75 4.79
N ALA A 275 26.66 6.85 3.47
CA ALA A 275 27.60 6.23 2.53
C ALA A 275 29.04 6.71 2.70
N ARG A 276 29.21 7.97 3.16
CA ARG A 276 30.51 8.65 3.30
C ARG A 276 31.05 8.66 4.74
N ILE A 277 30.38 8.04 5.69
CA ILE A 277 30.79 7.99 7.10
C ILE A 277 31.53 6.68 7.37
N ASP A 278 32.87 6.72 7.41
CA ASP A 278 33.71 5.52 7.46
C ASP A 278 33.51 4.64 8.69
N ARG A 279 33.07 5.21 9.81
CA ARG A 279 32.77 4.50 11.05
C ARG A 279 31.55 3.57 10.95
N ILE A 280 30.70 3.73 9.92
CA ILE A 280 29.47 2.96 9.74
C ILE A 280 29.76 1.75 8.82
N SER A 281 29.34 0.56 9.27
CA SER A 281 29.52 -0.66 8.49
C SER A 281 28.78 -0.62 7.15
N PRO A 282 29.30 -1.32 6.12
CA PRO A 282 28.62 -1.41 4.83
C PRO A 282 27.18 -1.97 4.92
N GLU A 283 26.91 -2.84 5.90
CA GLU A 283 25.57 -3.37 6.16
C GLU A 283 24.60 -2.28 6.58
N LEU A 284 24.98 -1.43 7.56
CA LEU A 284 24.15 -0.32 8.02
C LEU A 284 23.97 0.76 6.96
N ARG A 285 25.00 1.03 6.15
CA ARG A 285 24.90 1.96 5.03
C ARG A 285 23.83 1.49 4.03
N ARG A 286 23.78 0.20 3.71
CA ARG A 286 22.73 -0.36 2.83
C ARG A 286 21.35 -0.34 3.48
N LEU A 287 21.26 -0.66 4.78
CA LEU A 287 19.99 -0.68 5.50
C LEU A 287 19.32 0.68 5.58
N TYR A 288 20.12 1.73 5.78
CA TYR A 288 19.66 3.11 5.93
C TYR A 288 19.95 3.98 4.71
N ALA A 289 20.14 3.36 3.54
CA ALA A 289 20.27 4.09 2.28
C ALA A 289 19.00 4.90 2.01
N THR A 290 19.19 6.14 1.59
CA THR A 290 18.08 7.07 1.31
C THR A 290 17.55 6.88 -0.11
N ALA A 291 16.41 7.50 -0.42
CA ALA A 291 15.80 7.45 -1.75
C ALA A 291 16.78 7.89 -2.87
N PHE A 292 17.73 8.78 -2.57
CA PHE A 292 18.74 9.27 -3.53
C PHE A 292 19.91 8.30 -3.74
N GLU A 293 20.06 7.31 -2.88
CA GLU A 293 21.13 6.31 -2.95
C GLU A 293 20.64 4.97 -3.53
N ILE A 294 19.31 4.77 -3.52
CA ILE A 294 18.66 3.55 -4.00
C ILE A 294 18.39 3.66 -5.50
N ASP A 295 18.81 2.67 -6.29
CA ASP A 295 18.44 2.58 -7.69
C ASP A 295 16.90 2.51 -7.81
N PRO A 296 16.25 3.43 -8.56
CA PRO A 296 14.80 3.46 -8.74
C PRO A 296 14.19 2.15 -9.23
N VAL A 297 14.96 1.28 -9.88
CA VAL A 297 14.52 -0.06 -10.30
C VAL A 297 13.95 -0.86 -9.12
N TRP A 298 14.51 -0.73 -7.91
CA TRP A 298 14.00 -1.43 -6.74
C TRP A 298 12.61 -0.95 -6.30
N LEU A 299 12.32 0.34 -6.48
CA LEU A 299 10.98 0.88 -6.25
C LEU A 299 9.98 0.28 -7.24
N VAL A 300 10.37 0.22 -8.50
CA VAL A 300 9.56 -0.35 -9.58
C VAL A 300 9.32 -1.85 -9.33
N GLU A 301 10.34 -2.59 -8.95
CA GLU A 301 10.23 -4.03 -8.63
C GLU A 301 9.25 -4.26 -7.45
N CYS A 302 9.41 -3.53 -6.36
CA CYS A 302 8.47 -3.60 -5.23
C CYS A 302 7.05 -3.23 -5.65
N ALA A 303 6.88 -2.20 -6.46
CA ALA A 303 5.57 -1.76 -6.94
C ALA A 303 4.94 -2.78 -7.90
N ALA A 304 5.71 -3.33 -8.84
CA ALA A 304 5.25 -4.34 -9.79
C ALA A 304 4.76 -5.61 -9.06
N ARG A 305 5.50 -6.07 -8.03
CA ARG A 305 5.10 -7.22 -7.24
C ARG A 305 3.82 -7.00 -6.43
N ARG A 306 3.58 -5.77 -5.91
CA ARG A 306 2.34 -5.42 -5.20
C ARG A 306 1.14 -5.31 -6.12
N GLN A 307 1.33 -4.84 -7.37
CA GLN A 307 0.23 -4.43 -8.23
C GLN A 307 -0.78 -5.54 -8.51
N LYS A 308 -0.36 -6.79 -8.56
CA LYS A 308 -1.28 -7.94 -8.77
C LYS A 308 -2.34 -8.09 -7.66
N TRP A 309 -2.08 -7.50 -6.47
CA TRP A 309 -2.98 -7.52 -5.31
C TRP A 309 -3.85 -6.29 -5.18
N ILE A 310 -3.70 -5.30 -6.05
CA ILE A 310 -4.36 -3.99 -5.94
C ILE A 310 -5.39 -3.85 -7.06
N ASP A 311 -6.64 -3.67 -6.67
CA ASP A 311 -7.75 -3.53 -7.62
C ASP A 311 -7.95 -2.10 -8.17
N GLN A 312 -7.16 -1.16 -7.71
CA GLN A 312 -6.99 0.17 -8.29
C GLN A 312 -5.51 0.38 -8.65
N ALA A 313 -4.86 1.40 -8.09
CA ALA A 313 -3.45 1.68 -8.36
C ALA A 313 -2.69 2.04 -7.07
N GLN A 314 -1.42 2.36 -7.22
CA GLN A 314 -0.55 2.81 -6.15
C GLN A 314 0.14 4.11 -6.55
N SER A 315 0.14 5.07 -5.63
CA SER A 315 0.94 6.28 -5.76
C SER A 315 2.42 5.94 -5.58
N LEU A 316 3.25 6.40 -6.52
CA LEU A 316 4.69 6.12 -6.51
C LEU A 316 5.44 7.35 -7.04
N ASN A 317 6.40 7.83 -6.24
CA ASN A 317 7.35 8.87 -6.65
C ASN A 317 8.68 8.21 -7.05
N ILE A 318 9.20 8.57 -8.22
CA ILE A 318 10.45 8.05 -8.80
C ILE A 318 11.37 9.24 -9.10
#